data_ecf9f3845dfca334599a38e8d8f0743d
#
_entry.id   ecf9f3845dfca334599a38e8d8f0743d
#
_cell.length_a   1.000
_cell.length_b   1.000
_cell.length_c   1.000
_cell.angle_alpha   90.00
_cell.angle_beta   90.00
_cell.angle_gamma   90.00
#
_symmetry.space_group_name_H-M   'P 1'
#
loop_
_entity.id
_entity.type
_entity.pdbx_description
1 polymer ?
#
loop_
_entity_poly.entity_id
_entity_poly.type
_entity_poly.pdbx_seq_one_letter_code
_entity_poly.pdbx_strand_id
1 'polypeptide(L)'
;MLFPNHSWAEMVIENRIPLSYDKPWSSLPRNEPFLRNPALEERIFTLCQHHGIEGVHLIKTSQIMVAQWVRLKCRYGCDRYNTNWCCPPATVTVKEAKEILREYKNALLLSGEVDHPYFYQNNSKKRRTQVQFWKGTVAIERDLFLLGYHKAFGLTSESCALCKKCAYPENCLFPKEKRPSVESFSIDIFQTLRHLGKETKLAQNIGDHFEHYSIILLE
;
A
#
# COMPACT_ATOMS: atom_id res chain seq x y z
N MET A 1 21.94 -15.92 -3.98
CA MET A 1 21.10 -16.50 -5.05
C MET A 1 20.83 -15.39 -6.05
N LEU A 2 21.27 -15.58 -7.29
CA LEU A 2 20.99 -14.63 -8.38
C LEU A 2 19.52 -14.80 -8.74
N PHE A 3 18.72 -13.76 -8.57
CA PHE A 3 17.36 -13.74 -9.07
C PHE A 3 17.39 -13.72 -10.60
N PRO A 4 16.53 -14.47 -11.28
CA PRO A 4 16.45 -14.43 -12.73
C PRO A 4 16.13 -13.00 -13.18
N ASN A 5 16.70 -12.59 -14.32
CA ASN A 5 16.53 -11.30 -14.99
C ASN A 5 15.08 -11.07 -15.42
N HIS A 6 14.23 -10.73 -14.48
CA HIS A 6 12.83 -10.39 -14.76
C HIS A 6 12.64 -8.92 -14.47
N SER A 7 12.40 -8.12 -15.49
CA SER A 7 12.09 -6.71 -15.31
C SER A 7 10.68 -6.51 -14.77
N TRP A 8 10.50 -5.57 -13.91
CA TRP A 8 9.17 -5.12 -13.43
C TRP A 8 8.28 -4.67 -14.59
N ALA A 9 8.91 -4.22 -15.66
CA ALA A 9 8.28 -3.86 -16.91
C ALA A 9 7.35 -4.94 -17.46
N GLU A 10 7.71 -6.16 -17.21
CA GLU A 10 7.00 -7.33 -17.72
C GLU A 10 5.86 -7.76 -16.80
N MET A 11 5.73 -7.14 -15.62
CA MET A 11 4.64 -7.35 -14.67
C MET A 11 3.48 -6.38 -14.85
N VAL A 12 3.57 -5.47 -15.81
CA VAL A 12 2.49 -4.55 -16.11
C VAL A 12 1.42 -5.22 -16.92
N ILE A 13 0.34 -5.39 -16.29
CA ILE A 13 -0.78 -6.12 -16.80
C ILE A 13 -1.81 -5.17 -17.37
N GLU A 14 -2.05 -5.30 -18.65
CA GLU A 14 -3.33 -4.95 -19.20
C GLU A 14 -4.45 -5.68 -18.43
N ASN A 15 -5.51 -5.00 -18.12
CA ASN A 15 -6.77 -5.29 -17.43
C ASN A 15 -7.30 -6.74 -17.35
N ARG A 16 -6.51 -7.79 -17.60
CA ARG A 16 -7.00 -9.16 -17.80
C ARG A 16 -6.29 -10.28 -17.05
N ILE A 17 -5.27 -9.99 -16.23
CA ILE A 17 -4.62 -11.07 -15.51
C ILE A 17 -5.23 -11.17 -14.12
N PRO A 18 -5.87 -12.30 -13.80
CA PRO A 18 -6.25 -12.55 -12.43
C PRO A 18 -4.98 -12.60 -11.56
N LEU A 19 -4.98 -11.83 -10.48
CA LEU A 19 -3.96 -11.94 -9.45
C LEU A 19 -4.13 -13.33 -8.83
N SER A 20 -3.35 -14.32 -9.30
CA SER A 20 -3.39 -15.64 -8.71
C SER A 20 -2.33 -15.73 -7.63
N TYR A 21 -2.73 -16.13 -6.44
CA TYR A 21 -1.90 -16.30 -5.26
C TYR A 21 -0.87 -17.42 -5.38
N ASP A 22 -1.10 -18.36 -6.29
CA ASP A 22 -0.35 -19.61 -6.36
C ASP A 22 0.89 -19.51 -7.25
N LYS A 23 1.18 -18.31 -7.79
CA LYS A 23 2.34 -18.13 -8.64
C LYS A 23 3.29 -17.07 -8.08
N PRO A 24 4.57 -17.41 -7.92
CA PRO A 24 5.57 -16.41 -7.58
C PRO A 24 5.60 -15.33 -8.66
N TRP A 25 5.93 -14.11 -8.30
CA TRP A 25 6.04 -12.94 -9.17
C TRP A 25 6.81 -13.20 -10.48
N SER A 26 7.78 -14.10 -10.43
CA SER A 26 8.60 -14.54 -11.57
C SER A 26 7.82 -15.26 -12.66
N SER A 27 6.57 -15.62 -12.45
CA SER A 27 5.76 -16.41 -13.40
C SER A 27 4.61 -15.64 -14.05
N LEU A 28 4.47 -14.34 -13.81
CA LEU A 28 3.47 -13.49 -14.47
C LEU A 28 3.91 -13.18 -15.91
N PRO A 29 3.00 -13.21 -16.91
CA PRO A 29 3.35 -12.93 -18.28
C PRO A 29 3.80 -11.48 -18.46
N ARG A 30 4.81 -11.31 -19.29
CA ARG A 30 5.51 -10.07 -19.53
C ARG A 30 4.93 -9.32 -20.71
N ASN A 31 4.31 -8.16 -20.47
CA ASN A 31 3.89 -7.24 -21.54
C ASN A 31 4.22 -5.81 -21.12
N GLU A 32 5.03 -5.16 -21.92
CA GLU A 32 5.47 -3.75 -21.92
C GLU A 32 6.06 -3.14 -20.63
N PRO A 33 7.14 -2.34 -20.76
CA PRO A 33 7.82 -1.71 -19.62
C PRO A 33 6.87 -0.74 -18.89
N PHE A 34 6.61 -1.02 -17.63
CA PHE A 34 5.81 -0.20 -16.74
C PHE A 34 6.44 1.17 -16.48
N LEU A 35 7.67 1.11 -16.09
CA LEU A 35 8.50 2.28 -15.94
C LEU A 35 9.46 2.25 -17.11
N ARG A 36 9.46 3.20 -17.98
CA ARG A 36 10.37 3.29 -19.12
C ARG A 36 11.86 3.40 -18.70
N ASN A 37 12.20 2.94 -17.49
CA ASN A 37 13.52 3.05 -16.88
C ASN A 37 13.88 1.77 -16.10
N PRO A 38 14.69 0.86 -16.67
CA PRO A 38 15.12 -0.38 -16.00
C PRO A 38 15.87 -0.17 -14.68
N ALA A 39 16.64 0.91 -14.57
CA ALA A 39 17.36 1.20 -13.32
C ALA A 39 16.39 1.56 -12.16
N LEU A 40 15.27 2.17 -12.48
CA LEU A 40 14.22 2.43 -11.47
C LEU A 40 13.56 1.13 -11.03
N GLU A 41 13.30 0.23 -11.95
CA GLU A 41 12.70 -1.07 -11.64
C GLU A 41 13.58 -1.88 -10.70
N GLU A 42 14.87 -1.97 -10.99
CA GLU A 42 15.83 -2.64 -10.12
C GLU A 42 15.91 -1.99 -8.73
N ARG A 43 15.87 -0.66 -8.68
CA ARG A 43 15.86 0.08 -7.43
C ARG A 43 14.59 -0.16 -6.61
N ILE A 44 13.41 -0.15 -7.24
CA ILE A 44 12.14 -0.50 -6.58
C ILE A 44 12.21 -1.92 -6.04
N PHE A 45 12.72 -2.86 -6.81
CA PHE A 45 12.90 -4.24 -6.38
C PHE A 45 13.79 -4.35 -5.13
N THR A 46 14.93 -3.66 -5.12
CA THR A 46 15.83 -3.61 -3.96
C THR A 46 15.13 -3.03 -2.73
N LEU A 47 14.36 -1.95 -2.89
CA LEU A 47 13.57 -1.36 -1.81
C LEU A 47 12.50 -2.34 -1.31
N CYS A 48 11.80 -3.03 -2.19
CA CYS A 48 10.80 -4.03 -1.81
C CYS A 48 11.41 -5.12 -0.93
N GLN A 49 12.54 -5.70 -1.35
CA GLN A 49 13.24 -6.72 -0.58
C GLN A 49 13.68 -6.22 0.81
N HIS A 50 14.22 -5.00 0.86
CA HIS A 50 14.69 -4.42 2.12
C HIS A 50 13.56 -4.13 3.10
N HIS A 51 12.37 -3.83 2.60
CA HIS A 51 11.24 -3.37 3.39
C HIS A 51 10.12 -4.40 3.60
N GLY A 52 10.32 -5.65 3.17
CA GLY A 52 9.33 -6.72 3.32
C GLY A 52 8.07 -6.48 2.46
N ILE A 53 8.25 -5.85 1.30
CA ILE A 53 7.23 -5.72 0.26
C ILE A 53 7.43 -6.89 -0.69
N GLU A 54 6.46 -7.78 -0.75
CA GLU A 54 6.54 -9.03 -1.50
C GLU A 54 5.91 -8.90 -2.87
N GLY A 55 4.96 -7.98 -2.98
CA GLY A 55 4.19 -7.78 -4.18
C GLY A 55 4.11 -6.32 -4.64
N VAL A 56 4.24 -6.10 -5.96
CA VAL A 56 3.99 -4.80 -6.62
C VAL A 56 3.16 -5.02 -7.87
N HIS A 57 2.00 -4.36 -7.97
CA HIS A 57 1.13 -4.44 -9.14
C HIS A 57 0.78 -3.04 -9.65
N LEU A 58 0.88 -2.84 -10.95
CA LEU A 58 0.28 -1.67 -11.57
C LEU A 58 -1.22 -1.90 -11.72
N ILE A 59 -2.00 -0.94 -11.26
CA ILE A 59 -3.45 -0.95 -11.37
C ILE A 59 -3.95 0.39 -11.93
N LYS A 60 -5.18 0.40 -12.44
CA LYS A 60 -5.86 1.66 -12.80
C LYS A 60 -6.52 2.24 -11.56
N THR A 61 -6.44 3.57 -11.38
CA THR A 61 -7.14 4.25 -10.28
C THR A 61 -8.65 4.06 -10.34
N SER A 62 -9.22 3.83 -11.53
CA SER A 62 -10.63 3.49 -11.72
C SER A 62 -11.05 2.15 -11.09
N GLN A 63 -10.09 1.28 -10.77
CA GLN A 63 -10.32 0.01 -10.07
C GLN A 63 -10.31 0.15 -8.55
N ILE A 64 -9.88 1.31 -8.05
CA ILE A 64 -9.82 1.61 -6.60
C ILE A 64 -11.21 2.03 -6.11
N MET A 65 -11.73 1.29 -5.15
CA MET A 65 -13.06 1.50 -4.61
C MET A 65 -13.03 2.35 -3.34
N VAL A 66 -13.68 3.51 -3.38
CA VAL A 66 -13.85 4.39 -2.21
C VAL A 66 -15.28 4.27 -1.66
N ALA A 67 -15.39 3.93 -0.37
CA ALA A 67 -16.67 3.65 0.27
C ALA A 67 -16.85 4.35 1.62
N GLN A 68 -18.09 4.81 1.88
CA GLN A 68 -18.45 5.46 3.14
C GLN A 68 -18.34 4.52 4.35
N TRP A 69 -18.64 3.23 4.18
CA TRP A 69 -18.63 2.28 5.28
C TRP A 69 -17.23 2.12 5.92
N VAL A 70 -16.16 2.30 5.11
CA VAL A 70 -14.78 2.29 5.63
C VAL A 70 -14.62 3.40 6.68
N ARG A 71 -15.15 4.60 6.39
CA ARG A 71 -15.14 5.72 7.35
C ARG A 71 -15.93 5.43 8.61
N LEU A 72 -17.05 4.69 8.50
CA LEU A 72 -17.80 4.26 9.67
C LEU A 72 -16.98 3.35 10.58
N LYS A 73 -16.23 2.38 9.99
CA LYS A 73 -15.31 1.52 10.74
C LYS A 73 -14.23 2.31 11.47
N CYS A 74 -13.64 3.31 10.80
CA CYS A 74 -12.68 4.19 11.45
C CYS A 74 -13.31 4.93 12.64
N ARG A 75 -14.51 5.50 12.45
CA ARG A 75 -15.14 6.36 13.44
C ARG A 75 -15.66 5.61 14.68
N TYR A 76 -16.19 4.42 14.50
CA TYR A 76 -16.91 3.70 15.56
C TYR A 76 -16.25 2.38 16.00
N GLY A 77 -15.18 1.95 15.34
CA GLY A 77 -14.55 0.68 15.66
C GLY A 77 -13.02 0.72 15.76
N CYS A 78 -12.40 1.90 15.65
CA CYS A 78 -10.93 2.03 15.65
C CYS A 78 -10.44 2.97 16.76
N ASP A 79 -9.54 2.49 17.60
CA ASP A 79 -8.88 3.26 18.67
C ASP A 79 -7.95 4.37 18.14
N ARG A 80 -7.65 4.34 16.83
CA ARG A 80 -6.81 5.36 16.18
C ARG A 80 -7.58 6.57 15.66
N TYR A 81 -8.90 6.53 15.70
CA TYR A 81 -9.71 7.65 15.28
C TYR A 81 -9.42 8.89 16.15
N ASN A 82 -9.15 10.05 15.51
CA ASN A 82 -8.85 11.32 16.16
C ASN A 82 -7.63 11.29 17.12
N THR A 83 -6.65 10.42 16.86
CA THR A 83 -5.47 10.28 17.71
C THR A 83 -4.14 10.51 17.00
N ASN A 84 -4.15 10.70 15.68
CA ASN A 84 -2.95 10.93 14.90
C ASN A 84 -3.24 11.62 13.55
N TRP A 85 -2.20 12.19 12.94
CA TRP A 85 -2.28 12.94 11.68
C TRP A 85 -2.59 12.10 10.44
N CYS A 86 -2.48 10.79 10.51
CA CYS A 86 -2.65 9.87 9.37
C CYS A 86 -3.99 9.14 9.41
N CYS A 87 -4.84 9.44 10.40
CA CYS A 87 -6.16 8.84 10.57
C CYS A 87 -7.26 9.91 10.59
N PRO A 88 -8.52 9.53 10.32
CA PRO A 88 -9.63 10.45 10.43
C PRO A 88 -9.79 11.03 11.85
N PRO A 89 -10.25 12.27 12.00
CA PRO A 89 -10.72 13.20 10.98
C PRO A 89 -9.62 14.01 10.29
N ALA A 90 -8.33 13.83 10.66
CA ALA A 90 -7.21 14.60 10.12
C ALA A 90 -6.85 14.26 8.65
N THR A 91 -7.47 13.23 8.06
CA THR A 91 -7.30 12.85 6.65
C THR A 91 -8.50 13.28 5.82
N VAL A 92 -8.32 13.24 4.49
CA VAL A 92 -9.33 13.65 3.50
C VAL A 92 -10.69 12.97 3.73
N THR A 93 -11.75 13.65 3.39
CA THR A 93 -13.11 13.09 3.39
C THR A 93 -13.30 12.10 2.25
N VAL A 94 -14.37 11.32 2.30
CA VAL A 94 -14.75 10.38 1.21
C VAL A 94 -14.96 11.10 -0.11
N LYS A 95 -15.52 12.32 -0.08
CA LYS A 95 -15.73 13.14 -1.27
C LYS A 95 -14.39 13.58 -1.87
N GLU A 96 -13.52 14.15 -1.05
CA GLU A 96 -12.19 14.58 -1.50
C GLU A 96 -11.36 13.38 -2.00
N ALA A 97 -11.41 12.22 -1.34
CA ALA A 97 -10.72 11.02 -1.79
C ALA A 97 -11.14 10.62 -3.22
N LYS A 98 -12.46 10.66 -3.52
CA LYS A 98 -12.97 10.39 -4.87
C LYS A 98 -12.54 11.44 -5.89
N GLU A 99 -12.48 12.70 -5.50
CA GLU A 99 -12.02 13.79 -6.36
C GLU A 99 -10.53 13.66 -6.67
N ILE A 100 -9.72 13.42 -5.65
CA ILE A 100 -8.27 13.22 -5.79
C ILE A 100 -7.95 12.03 -6.70
N LEU A 101 -8.62 10.88 -6.52
CA LEU A 101 -8.37 9.70 -7.36
C LEU A 101 -8.63 9.94 -8.84
N ARG A 102 -9.51 10.88 -9.21
CA ARG A 102 -9.78 11.24 -10.62
C ARG A 102 -8.63 12.01 -11.28
N GLU A 103 -7.72 12.57 -10.48
CA GLU A 103 -6.54 13.27 -10.99
C GLU A 103 -5.40 12.31 -11.38
N TYR A 104 -5.56 11.03 -11.06
CA TYR A 104 -4.60 9.95 -11.31
C TYR A 104 -5.16 8.91 -12.26
N LYS A 105 -4.31 8.33 -13.08
CA LYS A 105 -4.68 7.27 -14.03
C LYS A 105 -4.26 5.89 -13.55
N ASN A 106 -3.10 5.81 -12.94
CA ASN A 106 -2.45 4.58 -12.53
C ASN A 106 -2.08 4.63 -11.05
N ALA A 107 -1.87 3.46 -10.47
CA ALA A 107 -1.32 3.32 -9.12
C ALA A 107 -0.50 2.03 -9.02
N LEU A 108 0.46 2.00 -8.11
CA LEU A 108 1.09 0.77 -7.65
C LEU A 108 0.35 0.26 -6.43
N LEU A 109 -0.11 -0.97 -6.48
CA LEU A 109 -0.57 -1.72 -5.32
C LEU A 109 0.62 -2.54 -4.79
N LEU A 110 1.02 -2.27 -3.57
CA LEU A 110 2.09 -2.99 -2.87
C LEU A 110 1.46 -3.93 -1.86
N SER A 111 2.00 -5.13 -1.71
CA SER A 111 1.55 -6.11 -0.72
C SER A 111 2.72 -6.70 0.07
N GLY A 112 2.42 -7.15 1.29
CA GLY A 112 3.35 -7.90 2.13
C GLY A 112 2.58 -8.80 3.08
N GLU A 113 3.20 -9.91 3.47
CA GLU A 113 2.62 -10.85 4.43
C GLU A 113 3.09 -10.56 5.85
N VAL A 114 2.22 -10.82 6.80
CA VAL A 114 2.51 -10.79 8.23
C VAL A 114 1.98 -12.05 8.89
N ASP A 115 2.81 -12.72 9.64
CA ASP A 115 2.38 -13.85 10.46
C ASP A 115 1.29 -13.43 11.44
N HIS A 116 0.13 -14.06 11.36
CA HIS A 116 -1.04 -13.76 12.15
C HIS A 116 -0.81 -13.70 13.67
N PRO A 117 -0.05 -14.57 14.33
CA PRO A 117 0.18 -14.50 15.76
C PRO A 117 0.77 -13.19 16.23
N TYR A 118 1.49 -12.50 15.36
CA TYR A 118 2.12 -11.22 15.65
C TYR A 118 1.26 -10.01 15.28
N PHE A 119 0.29 -10.18 14.40
CA PHE A 119 -0.56 -9.10 13.95
C PHE A 119 -1.48 -8.56 15.05
N TYR A 120 -2.15 -9.45 15.79
CA TYR A 120 -3.07 -9.05 16.86
C TYR A 120 -2.38 -8.80 18.21
N GLN A 121 -1.14 -9.20 18.35
CA GLN A 121 -0.36 -8.84 19.52
C GLN A 121 0.25 -7.46 19.32
N ASN A 122 -0.12 -6.50 20.14
CA ASN A 122 0.44 -5.15 20.11
C ASN A 122 1.87 -5.14 20.68
N ASN A 123 2.78 -5.77 19.98
CA ASN A 123 4.15 -5.98 20.41
C ASN A 123 5.16 -5.18 19.53
N SER A 124 6.41 -5.15 19.98
CA SER A 124 7.48 -4.42 19.29
C SER A 124 7.82 -5.00 17.90
N LYS A 125 7.61 -6.31 17.69
CA LYS A 125 7.84 -6.97 16.40
C LYS A 125 6.80 -6.51 15.37
N LYS A 126 5.50 -6.51 15.73
CA LYS A 126 4.43 -5.96 14.90
C LYS A 126 4.73 -4.54 14.45
N ARG A 127 5.03 -3.67 15.41
CA ARG A 127 5.36 -2.27 15.12
C ARG A 127 6.55 -2.15 14.18
N ARG A 128 7.58 -2.98 14.35
CA ARG A 128 8.79 -2.96 13.49
C ARG A 128 8.43 -3.30 12.05
N THR A 129 7.69 -4.39 11.82
CA THR A 129 7.22 -4.80 10.49
C THR A 129 6.37 -3.72 9.84
N GLN A 130 5.41 -3.17 10.58
CA GLN A 130 4.54 -2.08 10.12
C GLN A 130 5.34 -0.84 9.71
N VAL A 131 6.30 -0.40 10.54
CA VAL A 131 7.16 0.76 10.24
C VAL A 131 8.09 0.47 9.06
N GLN A 132 8.58 -0.75 8.93
CA GLN A 132 9.45 -1.15 7.82
C GLN A 132 8.69 -1.06 6.50
N PHE A 133 7.50 -1.64 6.41
CA PHE A 133 6.65 -1.59 5.23
C PHE A 133 6.22 -0.15 4.88
N TRP A 134 5.86 0.63 5.91
CA TRP A 134 5.56 2.06 5.77
C TRP A 134 6.71 2.83 5.11
N LYS A 135 7.91 2.67 5.64
CA LYS A 135 9.11 3.33 5.11
C LYS A 135 9.44 2.88 3.69
N GLY A 136 9.20 1.63 3.35
CA GLY A 136 9.35 1.11 2.00
C GLY A 136 8.41 1.81 1.02
N THR A 137 7.14 1.95 1.38
CA THR A 137 6.16 2.68 0.56
C THR A 137 6.61 4.12 0.30
N VAL A 138 7.05 4.83 1.34
CA VAL A 138 7.52 6.23 1.23
C VAL A 138 8.83 6.33 0.43
N ALA A 139 9.72 5.35 0.57
CA ALA A 139 10.98 5.32 -0.19
C ALA A 139 10.72 5.12 -1.69
N ILE A 140 9.82 4.19 -2.06
CA ILE A 140 9.42 3.96 -3.45
C ILE A 140 8.73 5.22 -4.03
N GLU A 141 7.81 5.83 -3.29
CA GLU A 141 7.18 7.10 -3.69
C GLU A 141 8.22 8.17 -4.01
N ARG A 142 9.21 8.33 -3.13
CA ARG A 142 10.28 9.31 -3.31
C ARG A 142 11.12 9.04 -4.55
N ASP A 143 11.46 7.78 -4.81
CA ASP A 143 12.26 7.42 -5.97
C ASP A 143 11.46 7.63 -7.27
N LEU A 144 10.18 7.32 -7.27
CA LEU A 144 9.27 7.63 -8.38
C LEU A 144 9.22 9.14 -8.64
N PHE A 145 9.07 9.95 -7.60
CA PHE A 145 9.08 11.41 -7.70
C PHE A 145 10.37 11.94 -8.33
N LEU A 146 11.53 11.46 -7.86
CA LEU A 146 12.84 11.89 -8.36
C LEU A 146 13.07 11.50 -9.84
N LEU A 147 12.32 10.55 -10.35
CA LEU A 147 12.41 10.06 -11.73
C LEU A 147 11.32 10.60 -12.64
N GLY A 148 10.61 11.62 -12.18
CA GLY A 148 9.68 12.40 -13.00
C GLY A 148 8.20 12.11 -12.78
N TYR A 149 7.85 11.14 -11.94
CA TYR A 149 6.46 10.94 -11.50
C TYR A 149 6.11 11.96 -10.41
N HIS A 150 6.02 13.22 -10.80
CA HIS A 150 5.91 14.34 -9.86
C HIS A 150 4.63 14.33 -9.01
N LYS A 151 3.61 13.58 -9.43
CA LYS A 151 2.38 13.37 -8.67
C LYS A 151 2.41 12.14 -7.76
N ALA A 152 3.50 11.36 -7.76
CA ALA A 152 3.57 10.14 -6.94
C ALA A 152 3.21 10.44 -5.48
N PHE A 153 2.22 9.72 -4.93
CA PHE A 153 1.75 9.89 -3.56
C PHE A 153 1.36 8.56 -2.92
N GLY A 154 1.99 8.25 -1.79
CA GLY A 154 1.79 6.99 -1.07
C GLY A 154 0.61 7.02 -0.10
N LEU A 155 -0.18 5.96 -0.14
CA LEU A 155 -1.16 5.59 0.87
C LEU A 155 -0.64 4.31 1.52
N THR A 156 -0.32 4.38 2.82
CA THR A 156 0.36 3.27 3.52
C THR A 156 -0.64 2.23 4.03
N SER A 157 -0.15 1.09 4.45
CA SER A 157 -0.96 0.11 5.17
C SER A 157 -1.17 0.54 6.62
N GLU A 158 -2.30 0.19 7.20
CA GLU A 158 -2.63 0.36 8.61
C GLU A 158 -2.52 1.81 9.15
N SER A 159 -2.63 1.96 10.46
CA SER A 159 -2.46 3.26 11.12
C SER A 159 -0.98 3.61 11.29
N CYS A 160 -0.66 4.89 11.35
CA CYS A 160 0.72 5.35 11.56
C CYS A 160 1.33 4.81 12.86
N ALA A 161 2.51 4.20 12.74
CA ALA A 161 3.30 3.64 13.84
C ALA A 161 4.72 4.22 13.95
N LEU A 162 5.02 5.33 13.25
CA LEU A 162 6.33 5.98 13.25
C LEU A 162 6.75 6.41 14.67
N CYS A 163 5.83 6.91 15.46
CA CYS A 163 6.04 7.27 16.87
C CYS A 163 5.51 6.18 17.80
N LYS A 164 6.12 6.03 19.00
CA LYS A 164 5.50 5.24 20.08
C LYS A 164 4.20 5.87 20.56
N LYS A 165 4.19 7.21 20.67
CA LYS A 165 3.00 8.04 20.95
C LYS A 165 3.01 9.20 19.96
N CYS A 166 1.89 9.40 19.25
CA CYS A 166 1.76 10.50 18.32
C CYS A 166 1.69 11.83 19.05
N ALA A 167 2.29 12.87 18.49
CA ALA A 167 2.23 14.24 19.02
C ALA A 167 0.91 14.95 18.68
N TYR A 168 0.00 14.32 17.93
CA TYR A 168 -1.30 14.92 17.56
C TYR A 168 -2.04 15.46 18.81
N PRO A 169 -2.63 16.67 18.77
CA PRO A 169 -2.76 17.59 17.63
C PRO A 169 -1.53 18.48 17.37
N GLU A 170 -0.46 18.35 18.14
CA GLU A 170 0.79 19.09 17.95
C GLU A 170 1.52 18.65 16.67
N ASN A 171 2.59 19.36 16.30
CA ASN A 171 3.34 19.09 15.09
C ASN A 171 3.83 17.64 14.99
N CYS A 172 3.66 17.03 13.81
CA CYS A 172 4.15 15.70 13.55
C CYS A 172 5.69 15.65 13.64
N LEU A 173 6.22 14.67 14.37
CA LEU A 173 7.68 14.45 14.50
C LEU A 173 8.33 13.92 13.22
N PHE A 174 7.53 13.32 12.31
CA PHE A 174 7.98 12.76 11.05
C PHE A 174 7.18 13.34 9.86
N PRO A 175 7.23 14.67 9.62
CA PRO A 175 6.38 15.34 8.63
C PRO A 175 6.67 14.88 7.20
N LYS A 176 7.90 14.45 6.90
CA LYS A 176 8.31 13.97 5.58
C LYS A 176 7.86 12.52 5.29
N GLU A 177 7.58 11.74 6.34
CA GLU A 177 7.24 10.33 6.23
C GLU A 177 5.77 10.05 6.51
N LYS A 178 5.01 11.01 7.08
CA LYS A 178 3.59 10.82 7.37
C LYS A 178 2.80 10.69 6.07
N ARG A 179 1.97 9.64 5.98
CA ARG A 179 1.04 9.40 4.87
C ARG A 179 -0.29 8.91 5.44
N PRO A 180 -1.43 9.18 4.81
CA PRO A 180 -2.66 8.51 5.16
C PRO A 180 -2.55 7.02 4.86
N SER A 181 -3.28 6.19 5.60
CA SER A 181 -3.42 4.78 5.20
C SER A 181 -4.48 4.63 4.10
N VAL A 182 -4.45 3.49 3.43
CA VAL A 182 -5.46 3.10 2.42
C VAL A 182 -6.87 3.26 3.01
N GLU A 183 -7.11 2.74 4.21
CA GLU A 183 -8.41 2.82 4.91
C GLU A 183 -8.72 4.25 5.37
N SER A 184 -7.72 5.00 5.81
CA SER A 184 -7.91 6.39 6.23
C SER A 184 -8.23 7.32 5.05
N PHE A 185 -7.88 6.90 3.84
CA PHE A 185 -8.29 7.50 2.58
C PHE A 185 -9.67 7.01 2.11
N SER A 186 -10.35 6.20 2.92
CA SER A 186 -11.67 5.63 2.67
C SER A 186 -11.71 4.60 1.52
N ILE A 187 -10.59 4.00 1.17
CA ILE A 187 -10.51 2.95 0.16
C ILE A 187 -10.99 1.62 0.78
N ASP A 188 -11.95 0.99 0.11
CA ASP A 188 -12.36 -0.38 0.36
C ASP A 188 -11.36 -1.32 -0.31
N ILE A 189 -10.36 -1.73 0.45
CA ILE A 189 -9.30 -2.59 -0.10
C ILE A 189 -9.84 -3.95 -0.55
N PHE A 190 -10.80 -4.53 0.17
CA PHE A 190 -11.39 -5.81 -0.19
C PHE A 190 -12.13 -5.76 -1.52
N GLN A 191 -12.94 -4.72 -1.72
CA GLN A 191 -13.66 -4.54 -2.99
C GLN A 191 -12.69 -4.18 -4.12
N THR A 192 -11.65 -3.39 -3.83
CA THR A 192 -10.58 -3.10 -4.79
C THR A 192 -9.89 -4.37 -5.24
N LEU A 193 -9.49 -5.25 -4.32
CA LEU A 193 -8.84 -6.51 -4.64
C LEU A 193 -9.75 -7.45 -5.46
N ARG A 194 -11.05 -7.53 -5.12
CA ARG A 194 -12.02 -8.29 -5.93
C ARG A 194 -12.13 -7.76 -7.36
N HIS A 195 -12.13 -6.45 -7.56
CA HIS A 195 -12.12 -5.83 -8.89
C HIS A 195 -10.85 -6.18 -9.67
N LEU A 196 -9.76 -6.45 -8.98
CA LEU A 196 -8.50 -6.91 -9.56
C LEU A 196 -8.46 -8.43 -9.75
N GLY A 197 -9.54 -9.14 -9.44
CA GLY A 197 -9.62 -10.60 -9.56
C GLY A 197 -8.93 -11.36 -8.43
N LYS A 198 -8.59 -10.66 -7.32
CA LYS A 198 -7.96 -11.25 -6.15
C LYS A 198 -9.00 -11.64 -5.11
N GLU A 199 -9.12 -12.94 -4.81
CA GLU A 199 -9.85 -13.38 -3.64
C GLU A 199 -9.07 -13.06 -2.37
N THR A 200 -9.77 -12.46 -1.41
CA THR A 200 -9.18 -12.15 -0.09
C THR A 200 -9.81 -13.04 0.96
N LYS A 201 -8.98 -13.71 1.73
CA LYS A 201 -9.42 -14.46 2.92
C LYS A 201 -9.16 -13.62 4.15
N LEU A 202 -10.14 -13.52 5.04
CA LEU A 202 -9.92 -12.96 6.36
C LEU A 202 -9.22 -14.02 7.21
N ALA A 203 -8.16 -13.66 7.88
CA ALA A 203 -7.52 -14.52 8.87
C ALA A 203 -8.52 -14.81 10.00
N GLN A 204 -8.85 -16.07 10.20
CA GLN A 204 -9.84 -16.55 11.20
C GLN A 204 -9.17 -17.32 12.33
N ASN A 205 -8.02 -17.92 12.06
CA ASN A 205 -7.33 -18.78 13.01
C ASN A 205 -5.90 -18.33 13.27
N ILE A 206 -5.34 -18.75 14.41
CA ILE A 206 -3.92 -18.59 14.69
C ILE A 206 -3.14 -19.44 13.67
N GLY A 207 -2.26 -18.82 12.91
CA GLY A 207 -1.50 -19.46 11.82
C GLY A 207 -1.98 -19.08 10.41
N ASP A 208 -3.13 -18.42 10.27
CA ASP A 208 -3.53 -17.84 8.99
C ASP A 208 -2.60 -16.66 8.66
N HIS A 209 -2.22 -16.54 7.39
CA HIS A 209 -1.46 -15.40 6.92
C HIS A 209 -2.35 -14.16 6.81
N PHE A 210 -1.81 -13.02 7.18
CA PHE A 210 -2.44 -11.73 7.01
C PHE A 210 -1.63 -10.91 5.99
N GLU A 211 -2.31 -10.41 4.98
CA GLU A 211 -1.69 -9.50 4.02
C GLU A 211 -2.04 -8.06 4.34
N HIS A 212 -1.07 -7.20 4.22
CA HIS A 212 -1.25 -5.76 4.28
C HIS A 212 -0.92 -5.11 2.93
N TYR A 213 -1.60 -4.01 2.65
CA TYR A 213 -1.53 -3.35 1.35
C TYR A 213 -1.25 -1.87 1.51
N SER A 214 -0.42 -1.34 0.62
CA SER A 214 -0.30 0.10 0.40
C SER A 214 -0.49 0.42 -1.08
N ILE A 215 -0.77 1.68 -1.39
CA ILE A 215 -1.00 2.14 -2.75
C ILE A 215 -0.14 3.37 -2.99
N ILE A 216 0.56 3.44 -4.12
CA ILE A 216 1.21 4.67 -4.57
C ILE A 216 0.47 5.14 -5.81
N LEU A 217 -0.19 6.28 -5.70
CA LEU A 217 -0.89 6.92 -6.80
C LEU A 217 0.13 7.45 -7.82
N LEU A 218 -0.14 7.25 -9.10
CA LEU A 218 0.69 7.67 -10.22
C LEU A 218 -0.13 8.41 -11.27
N GLU A 219 0.53 9.19 -12.12
CA GLU A 219 -0.06 9.97 -13.22
C GLU A 219 -0.89 9.13 -14.18
#